data_26d7dec0bad07e6ce0ef8acc7106b76c
#
_entry.id   26d7dec0bad07e6ce0ef8acc7106b76c
#
_cell.length_a   1.000
_cell.length_b   1.000
_cell.length_c   1.000
_cell.angle_alpha   90.00
_cell.angle_beta   90.00
_cell.angle_gamma   90.00
#
_symmetry.space_group_name_H-M   'P 1'
#
loop_
_entity.id
_entity.type
_entity.pdbx_description
1 polymer ?
#
loop_
_entity_poly.entity_id
_entity_poly.type
_entity_poly.pdbx_seq_one_letter_code
_entity_poly.pdbx_strand_id
1 'polypeptide(L)'
;MPTGENASEHIGKKREICKVLPIVSPSVVTKQLAFNRVGDKRKVRVSSNFLDVMGFKPGMGIAVEPGEGMGGFSVIPATDELQTHQVYQRRYQPKSRSNNPLETVIEFSGQGLIDKCFPRYTERFHVEMRKGRVVFTPVANRAFAIADRFRKTSPFRAFVALTGGVDIHVMEALGWKAEIVLEHRPVEARDRASGRNLSEVHTLNTLVNSSPRILLNEDIHHLELDRLGALLAECPPIGLAHYSLGCDDHSNAKSPRDKERSLEDLSTMLDMVYPALKQIEVVNPAVVLVENVPNFKASGAGAMMGTTLRRMGYFLTEMVLNGLDFGAYQGRERYYMVASVFPGFVPPKPEQRAGGRLWPVIEKHLGDCADVTALKSIQARESTSRRMPAFLTRESTSCPTILKSQDRGVKDAVYIQDGGRIYKPSVDLVQELMSIPDSFDVSW
;
A
#
# COMPACT_ATOMS: atom_id res chain seq x y z
N MET A 1 -16.18 -12.48 -81.06
CA MET A 1 -15.73 -11.16 -81.50
C MET A 1 -16.80 -10.14 -81.14
N PRO A 2 -16.52 -8.97 -80.67
CA PRO A 2 -15.27 -8.23 -80.54
C PRO A 2 -14.87 -7.95 -79.07
N THR A 3 -13.63 -7.84 -78.71
CA THR A 3 -12.71 -6.69 -78.59
C THR A 3 -13.18 -5.57 -77.69
N GLY A 4 -12.43 -5.27 -76.69
CA GLY A 4 -12.57 -4.08 -75.86
C GLY A 4 -11.59 -4.08 -74.72
N GLU A 5 -10.37 -3.61 -75.01
CA GLU A 5 -9.41 -3.13 -74.05
C GLU A 5 -10.02 -2.05 -73.17
N ASN A 6 -9.70 -2.07 -71.88
CA ASN A 6 -9.45 -0.84 -71.18
C ASN A 6 -8.66 -1.14 -69.89
N ALA A 7 -7.38 -0.97 -69.99
CA ALA A 7 -6.51 -0.79 -68.85
C ALA A 7 -6.80 0.56 -68.22
N SER A 8 -7.42 0.58 -67.05
CA SER A 8 -7.51 1.80 -66.28
C SER A 8 -6.32 1.89 -65.32
N GLU A 9 -5.45 2.81 -65.67
CA GLU A 9 -4.37 3.32 -64.82
C GLU A 9 -4.90 3.71 -63.45
N HIS A 10 -4.58 2.94 -62.43
CA HIS A 10 -4.62 3.42 -61.06
C HIS A 10 -3.40 4.31 -60.80
N ILE A 11 -3.52 5.58 -61.20
CA ILE A 11 -2.62 6.65 -60.73
C ILE A 11 -2.85 6.78 -59.21
N GLY A 12 -1.90 6.26 -58.46
CA GLY A 12 -1.86 6.44 -57.04
C GLY A 12 -1.74 7.92 -56.66
N LYS A 13 -2.85 8.55 -56.27
CA LYS A 13 -2.84 9.87 -55.66
C LYS A 13 -1.97 9.77 -54.40
N LYS A 14 -0.70 10.21 -54.44
CA LYS A 14 0.05 10.60 -53.28
C LYS A 14 -0.76 11.65 -52.54
N ARG A 15 -1.39 11.28 -51.42
CA ARG A 15 -1.90 12.24 -50.50
C ARG A 15 -0.77 13.06 -49.94
N GLU A 16 -0.53 14.23 -50.48
CA GLU A 16 0.21 15.31 -49.82
C GLU A 16 -0.59 15.73 -48.58
N ILE A 17 -0.32 15.08 -47.46
CA ILE A 17 -0.75 15.57 -46.17
C ILE A 17 0.38 16.40 -45.61
N CYS A 18 0.66 17.54 -46.24
CA CYS A 18 1.38 18.63 -45.60
C CYS A 18 0.35 19.61 -45.03
N LYS A 19 -0.47 19.19 -44.06
CA LYS A 19 -1.08 20.14 -43.15
C LYS A 19 0.02 20.50 -42.14
N VAL A 20 0.73 21.58 -42.40
CA VAL A 20 1.47 22.30 -41.39
C VAL A 20 0.44 22.87 -40.42
N LEU A 21 0.08 22.08 -39.42
CA LEU A 21 -0.63 22.61 -38.27
C LEU A 21 0.32 23.64 -37.65
N PRO A 22 -0.11 24.89 -37.43
CA PRO A 22 0.69 25.84 -36.67
C PRO A 22 0.82 25.28 -35.26
N ILE A 23 1.95 24.62 -34.97
CA ILE A 23 2.25 24.13 -33.61
C ILE A 23 2.57 25.37 -32.82
N VAL A 24 1.64 25.78 -31.96
CA VAL A 24 1.95 26.74 -30.90
C VAL A 24 2.93 26.04 -29.98
N SER A 25 4.19 26.43 -30.02
CA SER A 25 5.24 25.85 -29.20
C SER A 25 4.90 26.12 -27.73
N PRO A 26 4.71 25.10 -26.89
CA PRO A 26 4.55 25.31 -25.46
C PRO A 26 5.82 25.92 -24.87
N SER A 27 5.70 26.69 -23.78
CA SER A 27 6.86 27.27 -23.09
C SER A 27 7.79 26.21 -22.50
N VAL A 28 7.22 25.05 -22.11
CA VAL A 28 7.94 23.94 -21.48
C VAL A 28 7.36 22.61 -21.96
N VAL A 29 8.23 21.65 -22.24
CA VAL A 29 7.87 20.24 -22.42
C VAL A 29 8.71 19.40 -21.46
N THR A 30 8.09 18.48 -20.74
CA THR A 30 8.78 17.63 -19.79
C THR A 30 8.66 16.15 -20.16
N LYS A 31 9.69 15.39 -19.81
CA LYS A 31 9.70 13.91 -19.89
C LYS A 31 10.43 13.33 -18.70
N GLN A 32 10.02 12.14 -18.28
CA GLN A 32 10.79 11.32 -17.33
C GLN A 32 11.30 10.09 -18.06
N LEU A 33 12.61 9.88 -18.05
CA LEU A 33 13.29 8.84 -18.80
C LEU A 33 14.16 8.00 -17.87
N ALA A 34 14.39 6.72 -18.24
CA ALA A 34 15.38 5.87 -17.60
C ALA A 34 16.75 6.05 -18.29
N PHE A 35 17.82 5.80 -17.55
CA PHE A 35 19.13 5.68 -18.16
C PHE A 35 19.16 4.48 -19.11
N ASN A 36 19.70 4.68 -20.32
CA ASN A 36 20.09 3.55 -21.15
C ASN A 36 21.37 2.94 -20.55
N ARG A 37 21.43 1.61 -20.49
CA ARG A 37 22.60 0.90 -19.95
C ARG A 37 23.30 0.09 -21.06
N VAL A 38 24.62 0.12 -21.04
CA VAL A 38 25.49 -0.75 -21.87
C VAL A 38 26.51 -1.36 -20.90
N GLY A 39 26.25 -2.60 -20.46
CA GLY A 39 26.92 -3.16 -19.29
C GLY A 39 26.64 -2.29 -18.06
N ASP A 40 27.65 -1.95 -17.30
CA ASP A 40 27.54 -1.11 -16.10
C ASP A 40 27.50 0.40 -16.39
N LYS A 41 27.73 0.79 -17.66
CA LYS A 41 27.78 2.20 -18.07
C LYS A 41 26.37 2.76 -18.28
N ARG A 42 26.10 3.91 -17.68
CA ARG A 42 24.87 4.68 -17.87
C ARG A 42 25.00 5.61 -19.07
N LYS A 43 23.91 5.81 -19.80
CA LYS A 43 23.79 6.83 -20.84
C LYS A 43 22.56 7.68 -20.61
N VAL A 44 22.73 8.99 -20.68
CA VAL A 44 21.63 9.96 -20.73
C VAL A 44 21.25 10.16 -22.19
N ARG A 45 20.01 9.83 -22.54
CA ARG A 45 19.52 9.98 -23.91
C ARG A 45 18.09 10.50 -23.89
N VAL A 46 17.88 11.59 -24.62
CA VAL A 46 16.55 12.08 -24.98
C VAL A 46 16.39 12.01 -26.50
N SER A 47 15.37 11.30 -26.96
CA SER A 47 14.97 11.19 -28.35
C SER A 47 13.55 11.74 -28.45
N SER A 48 13.38 12.83 -29.19
CA SER A 48 12.11 13.55 -29.20
C SER A 48 12.00 14.57 -30.32
N ASN A 49 10.86 14.62 -31.00
CA ASN A 49 10.54 15.69 -31.94
C ASN A 49 10.32 17.04 -31.26
N PHE A 50 10.05 17.06 -29.95
CA PHE A 50 9.98 18.30 -29.20
C PHE A 50 11.30 19.05 -29.15
N LEU A 51 12.46 18.35 -29.24
CA LEU A 51 13.76 19.00 -29.32
C LEU A 51 13.82 19.96 -30.50
N ASP A 52 13.31 19.52 -31.65
CA ASP A 52 13.26 20.31 -32.87
C ASP A 52 12.42 21.58 -32.73
N VAL A 53 11.26 21.44 -32.08
CA VAL A 53 10.34 22.56 -31.75
C VAL A 53 11.00 23.54 -30.78
N MET A 54 11.83 23.03 -29.85
CA MET A 54 12.56 23.85 -28.87
C MET A 54 13.87 24.45 -29.42
N GLY A 55 14.15 24.26 -30.71
CA GLY A 55 15.25 24.90 -31.40
C GLY A 55 16.53 24.05 -31.51
N PHE A 56 16.53 22.80 -31.10
CA PHE A 56 17.66 21.87 -31.21
C PHE A 56 17.56 21.08 -32.50
N LYS A 57 18.26 21.53 -33.52
CA LYS A 57 18.24 20.91 -34.86
C LYS A 57 19.34 19.84 -35.00
N PRO A 58 19.15 18.75 -35.78
CA PRO A 58 20.21 17.81 -36.10
C PRO A 58 21.40 18.54 -36.72
N GLY A 59 22.61 18.18 -36.26
CA GLY A 59 23.87 18.80 -36.68
C GLY A 59 24.28 20.02 -35.86
N MET A 60 23.37 20.58 -35.01
CA MET A 60 23.68 21.70 -34.14
C MET A 60 24.68 21.32 -33.06
N GLY A 61 25.69 22.17 -32.86
CA GLY A 61 26.60 22.11 -31.71
C GLY A 61 25.91 22.50 -30.43
N ILE A 62 26.20 21.78 -29.34
CA ILE A 62 25.65 22.04 -28.01
C ILE A 62 26.75 22.08 -26.95
N ALA A 63 26.54 22.91 -25.93
CA ALA A 63 27.39 23.02 -24.77
C ALA A 63 26.65 22.46 -23.53
N VAL A 64 27.40 21.90 -22.58
CA VAL A 64 26.91 21.33 -21.33
C VAL A 64 27.30 22.23 -20.19
N GLU A 65 26.29 22.62 -19.39
CA GLU A 65 26.46 23.37 -18.15
C GLU A 65 26.12 22.45 -16.99
N PRO A 66 27.10 21.98 -16.20
CA PRO A 66 26.82 21.20 -14.99
C PRO A 66 25.97 22.00 -14.00
N GLY A 67 24.99 21.33 -13.37
CA GLY A 67 24.26 21.90 -12.23
C GLY A 67 25.09 21.88 -10.95
N GLU A 68 24.57 22.51 -9.92
CA GLU A 68 25.21 22.47 -8.60
C GLU A 68 25.18 21.05 -7.99
N GLY A 69 26.34 20.60 -7.52
CA GLY A 69 26.48 19.27 -6.93
C GLY A 69 26.05 18.16 -7.91
N MET A 70 25.30 17.17 -7.39
CA MET A 70 24.71 16.08 -8.20
C MET A 70 23.29 16.42 -8.71
N GLY A 71 23.00 17.71 -8.94
CA GLY A 71 21.68 18.19 -9.38
C GLY A 71 21.36 18.01 -10.86
N GLY A 72 22.22 17.35 -11.62
CA GLY A 72 22.06 17.17 -13.07
C GLY A 72 22.88 18.16 -13.88
N PHE A 73 22.45 18.43 -15.12
CA PHE A 73 23.10 19.39 -16.03
C PHE A 73 22.09 19.99 -17.01
N SER A 74 22.45 21.11 -17.61
CA SER A 74 21.68 21.69 -18.71
C SER A 74 22.49 21.70 -20.02
N VAL A 75 21.76 21.79 -21.11
CA VAL A 75 22.29 21.84 -22.49
C VAL A 75 21.73 23.06 -23.17
N ILE A 76 22.62 23.81 -23.80
CA ILE A 76 22.33 25.02 -24.59
C ILE A 76 22.96 24.89 -25.98
N PRO A 77 22.46 25.63 -27.00
CA PRO A 77 23.17 25.80 -28.25
C PRO A 77 24.60 26.34 -28.01
N ALA A 78 25.59 25.72 -28.62
CA ALA A 78 26.97 26.17 -28.50
C ALA A 78 27.33 27.18 -29.58
N THR A 79 28.18 28.12 -29.23
CA THR A 79 29.01 28.85 -30.19
C THR A 79 30.22 27.94 -30.55
N ASP A 80 30.88 28.19 -31.68
CA ASP A 80 31.95 27.33 -32.19
C ASP A 80 33.07 27.06 -31.17
N GLU A 81 33.35 28.00 -30.28
CA GLU A 81 34.38 27.86 -29.24
C GLU A 81 33.94 27.00 -28.02
N LEU A 82 32.65 26.83 -27.80
CA LEU A 82 32.09 26.12 -26.64
C LEU A 82 31.47 24.76 -27.00
N GLN A 83 31.58 24.35 -28.24
CA GLN A 83 30.95 23.10 -28.68
C GLN A 83 31.62 21.88 -28.02
N THR A 84 30.82 21.16 -27.19
CA THR A 84 31.29 19.92 -26.55
C THR A 84 30.63 18.67 -27.14
N HIS A 85 29.44 18.81 -27.70
CA HIS A 85 28.64 17.73 -28.25
C HIS A 85 27.83 18.22 -29.45
N GLN A 86 27.14 17.29 -30.12
CA GLN A 86 26.31 17.56 -31.28
C GLN A 86 24.94 16.94 -31.16
N VAL A 87 23.91 17.57 -31.69
CA VAL A 87 22.56 17.01 -31.82
C VAL A 87 22.52 16.05 -32.97
N TYR A 88 22.00 14.85 -32.75
CA TYR A 88 21.90 13.80 -33.73
C TYR A 88 20.50 13.63 -34.30
N GLN A 89 20.35 12.86 -35.38
CA GLN A 89 19.08 12.42 -35.90
C GLN A 89 19.02 10.88 -35.89
N ARG A 90 17.91 10.36 -35.38
CA ARG A 90 17.60 8.92 -35.47
C ARG A 90 16.55 8.69 -36.55
N ARG A 91 16.74 7.67 -37.32
CA ARG A 91 15.76 7.18 -38.31
C ARG A 91 15.17 5.86 -37.81
N TYR A 92 13.86 5.81 -37.73
CA TYR A 92 13.13 4.59 -37.41
C TYR A 92 12.83 3.80 -38.70
N GLN A 93 12.72 2.48 -38.56
CA GLN A 93 12.29 1.66 -39.68
C GLN A 93 10.80 1.90 -39.97
N PRO A 94 10.37 1.80 -41.24
CA PRO A 94 8.96 2.09 -41.66
C PRO A 94 7.90 1.28 -40.88
N LYS A 95 8.23 0.04 -40.48
CA LYS A 95 7.33 -0.81 -39.69
C LYS A 95 7.07 -0.28 -38.28
N SER A 96 8.01 0.51 -37.73
CA SER A 96 7.92 1.04 -36.35
C SER A 96 7.27 2.43 -36.29
N ARG A 97 7.48 3.25 -37.35
CA ARG A 97 7.00 4.64 -37.44
C ARG A 97 6.79 5.04 -38.90
N SER A 98 5.59 4.82 -39.42
CA SER A 98 5.28 5.14 -40.81
C SER A 98 5.16 6.64 -41.09
N ASN A 99 4.61 7.42 -40.15
CA ASN A 99 4.23 8.81 -40.36
C ASN A 99 5.28 9.84 -39.92
N ASN A 100 6.26 9.44 -39.12
CA ASN A 100 7.33 10.30 -38.66
C ASN A 100 8.61 9.47 -38.35
N PRO A 101 9.37 9.08 -39.37
CA PRO A 101 10.52 8.19 -39.22
C PRO A 101 11.75 8.85 -38.61
N LEU A 102 11.79 10.17 -38.56
CA LEU A 102 12.94 10.92 -38.06
C LEU A 102 12.66 11.48 -36.67
N GLU A 103 13.65 11.46 -35.80
CA GLU A 103 13.57 12.01 -34.45
C GLU A 103 14.90 12.61 -34.05
N THR A 104 14.86 13.81 -33.47
CA THR A 104 16.04 14.51 -32.94
C THR A 104 16.50 13.88 -31.64
N VAL A 105 17.81 13.73 -31.47
CA VAL A 105 18.42 13.02 -30.34
C VAL A 105 19.54 13.83 -29.71
N ILE A 106 19.51 13.95 -28.38
CA ILE A 106 20.67 14.38 -27.58
C ILE A 106 21.10 13.18 -26.73
N GLU A 107 22.36 12.82 -26.78
CA GLU A 107 22.89 11.66 -26.03
C GLU A 107 24.26 11.99 -25.43
N PHE A 108 24.43 11.56 -24.16
CA PHE A 108 25.66 11.64 -23.41
C PHE A 108 26.04 10.25 -22.90
N SER A 109 27.27 9.82 -23.23
CA SER A 109 27.82 8.52 -22.80
C SER A 109 29.09 8.66 -21.94
N GLY A 110 29.59 9.88 -21.76
CA GLY A 110 30.75 10.17 -20.95
C GLY A 110 30.47 9.93 -19.46
N GLN A 111 31.07 8.88 -18.87
CA GLN A 111 30.80 8.51 -17.48
C GLN A 111 31.23 9.61 -16.50
N GLY A 112 32.33 10.32 -16.80
CA GLY A 112 32.79 11.44 -15.96
C GLY A 112 31.73 12.53 -15.75
N LEU A 113 30.99 12.91 -16.80
CA LEU A 113 29.88 13.85 -16.72
C LEU A 113 28.72 13.24 -15.94
N ILE A 114 28.32 12.00 -16.29
CA ILE A 114 27.15 11.34 -15.69
C ILE A 114 27.37 11.11 -14.19
N ASP A 115 28.55 10.62 -13.78
CA ASP A 115 28.84 10.33 -12.37
C ASP A 115 29.06 11.60 -11.54
N LYS A 116 29.44 12.71 -12.17
CA LYS A 116 29.50 14.03 -11.52
C LYS A 116 28.12 14.62 -11.29
N CYS A 117 27.18 14.43 -12.22
CA CYS A 117 25.89 15.11 -12.24
C CYS A 117 24.74 14.27 -11.69
N PHE A 118 24.88 12.93 -11.61
CA PHE A 118 23.82 12.02 -11.16
C PHE A 118 24.32 11.04 -10.10
N PRO A 119 23.67 10.95 -8.94
CA PRO A 119 23.96 9.90 -7.97
C PRO A 119 23.98 8.50 -8.58
N ARG A 120 24.83 7.60 -8.08
CA ARG A 120 24.96 6.23 -8.64
C ARG A 120 23.66 5.43 -8.58
N TYR A 121 22.84 5.64 -7.56
CA TYR A 121 21.56 4.97 -7.36
C TYR A 121 20.39 5.57 -8.16
N THR A 122 20.63 6.64 -8.92
CA THR A 122 19.62 7.24 -9.79
C THR A 122 19.34 6.34 -10.98
N GLU A 123 18.10 5.89 -11.14
CA GLU A 123 17.67 5.03 -12.26
C GLU A 123 16.94 5.81 -13.35
N ARG A 124 16.38 6.94 -13.01
CA ARG A 124 15.59 7.79 -13.90
C ARG A 124 16.02 9.24 -13.75
N PHE A 125 15.82 9.99 -14.82
CA PHE A 125 16.04 11.44 -14.83
C PHE A 125 14.85 12.15 -15.46
N HIS A 126 14.62 13.36 -15.00
CA HIS A 126 13.65 14.27 -15.56
C HIS A 126 14.32 15.12 -16.64
N VAL A 127 13.63 15.34 -17.75
CA VAL A 127 14.06 16.21 -18.85
C VAL A 127 13.05 17.34 -18.96
N GLU A 128 13.51 18.55 -18.82
CA GLU A 128 12.74 19.76 -19.09
C GLU A 128 13.30 20.45 -20.34
N MET A 129 12.47 20.61 -21.34
CA MET A 129 12.82 21.24 -22.63
C MET A 129 12.14 22.60 -22.72
N ARG A 130 12.95 23.64 -22.87
CA ARG A 130 12.55 25.02 -23.16
C ARG A 130 13.22 25.48 -24.44
N LYS A 131 12.74 26.59 -25.02
CA LYS A 131 13.37 27.16 -26.20
C LYS A 131 14.84 27.48 -25.90
N GLY A 132 15.74 26.83 -26.62
CA GLY A 132 17.19 27.01 -26.47
C GLY A 132 17.81 26.42 -25.20
N ARG A 133 17.07 25.64 -24.38
CA ARG A 133 17.61 24.99 -23.17
C ARG A 133 16.95 23.66 -22.88
N VAL A 134 17.75 22.64 -22.59
CA VAL A 134 17.28 21.34 -22.09
C VAL A 134 17.94 21.05 -20.77
N VAL A 135 17.16 20.79 -19.73
CA VAL A 135 17.66 20.50 -18.37
C VAL A 135 17.42 19.05 -18.04
N PHE A 136 18.44 18.39 -17.52
CA PHE A 136 18.41 16.99 -17.07
C PHE A 136 18.61 16.98 -15.55
N THR A 137 17.64 16.51 -14.79
CA THR A 137 17.73 16.43 -13.33
C THR A 137 17.51 14.99 -12.84
N PRO A 138 18.23 14.54 -11.81
CA PRO A 138 17.99 13.21 -11.23
C PRO A 138 16.59 13.11 -10.66
N VAL A 139 15.92 11.97 -10.90
CA VAL A 139 14.71 11.61 -10.15
C VAL A 139 15.16 10.87 -8.90
N ALA A 140 14.72 11.33 -7.74
CA ALA A 140 15.06 10.69 -6.47
C ALA A 140 14.59 9.22 -6.45
N ASN A 141 15.49 8.31 -6.12
CA ASN A 141 15.13 6.93 -5.81
C ASN A 141 14.70 6.85 -4.35
N ARG A 142 13.40 6.90 -4.13
CA ARG A 142 12.79 6.90 -2.80
C ARG A 142 13.23 5.69 -1.97
N ALA A 143 13.11 4.49 -2.54
CA ALA A 143 13.45 3.25 -1.83
C ALA A 143 14.92 3.23 -1.40
N PHE A 144 15.82 3.71 -2.27
CA PHE A 144 17.24 3.82 -1.92
C PHE A 144 17.47 4.83 -0.79
N ALA A 145 16.85 6.00 -0.86
CA ALA A 145 16.99 7.03 0.18
C ALA A 145 16.49 6.54 1.55
N ILE A 146 15.39 5.80 1.57
CA ILE A 146 14.87 5.15 2.77
C ILE A 146 15.88 4.10 3.28
N ALA A 147 16.33 3.19 2.42
CA ALA A 147 17.27 2.14 2.79
C ALA A 147 18.59 2.71 3.34
N ASP A 148 19.14 3.77 2.72
CA ASP A 148 20.36 4.42 3.21
C ASP A 148 20.15 5.08 4.58
N ARG A 149 19.01 5.73 4.80
CA ARG A 149 18.65 6.30 6.09
C ARG A 149 18.62 5.23 7.20
N PHE A 150 18.00 4.08 6.93
CA PHE A 150 17.85 3.01 7.92
C PHE A 150 19.10 2.16 8.15
N ARG A 151 20.13 2.28 7.33
CA ARG A 151 21.46 1.74 7.65
C ARG A 151 22.16 2.51 8.79
N LYS A 152 21.72 3.74 9.05
CA LYS A 152 22.36 4.70 9.99
C LYS A 152 21.53 4.94 11.24
N THR A 153 20.27 4.49 11.29
CA THR A 153 19.34 4.75 12.38
C THR A 153 18.65 3.47 12.84
N SER A 154 18.15 3.47 14.10
CA SER A 154 17.35 2.34 14.59
C SER A 154 16.05 2.20 13.82
N PRO A 155 15.72 1.01 13.30
CA PRO A 155 14.47 0.78 12.55
C PRO A 155 13.25 0.55 13.44
N PHE A 156 13.41 0.36 14.77
CA PHE A 156 12.35 -0.04 15.71
C PHE A 156 11.45 1.13 16.14
N ARG A 157 11.00 1.92 15.15
CA ARG A 157 10.05 3.03 15.31
C ARG A 157 8.86 2.79 14.40
N ALA A 158 7.66 2.89 14.94
CA ALA A 158 6.44 2.56 14.20
C ALA A 158 5.46 3.73 14.10
N PHE A 159 4.82 3.80 12.95
CA PHE A 159 3.52 4.42 12.74
C PHE A 159 2.49 3.28 12.69
N VAL A 160 1.45 3.34 13.51
CA VAL A 160 0.45 2.27 13.63
C VAL A 160 -0.94 2.86 13.42
N ALA A 161 -1.74 2.22 12.58
CA ALA A 161 -3.08 2.73 12.25
C ALA A 161 -4.16 1.65 12.37
N LEU A 162 -5.22 1.98 13.11
CA LEU A 162 -6.51 1.27 13.16
C LEU A 162 -6.42 -0.16 13.71
N THR A 163 -5.57 -0.39 14.70
CA THR A 163 -5.33 -1.72 15.30
C THR A 163 -6.12 -1.99 16.58
N GLY A 164 -6.74 -0.96 17.16
CA GLY A 164 -7.46 -1.06 18.41
C GLY A 164 -6.57 -1.31 19.64
N GLY A 165 -5.25 -1.11 19.52
CA GLY A 165 -4.28 -1.16 20.60
C GLY A 165 -3.57 -2.50 20.83
N VAL A 166 -4.13 -3.64 20.42
CA VAL A 166 -3.52 -4.97 20.68
C VAL A 166 -2.17 -5.13 19.99
N ASP A 167 -2.09 -4.77 18.71
CA ASP A 167 -0.84 -4.91 17.95
C ASP A 167 0.26 -4.01 18.50
N ILE A 168 -0.09 -2.80 18.95
CA ILE A 168 0.86 -1.85 19.53
C ILE A 168 1.42 -2.42 20.83
N HIS A 169 0.57 -2.95 21.71
CA HIS A 169 0.98 -3.56 22.97
C HIS A 169 2.01 -4.69 22.73
N VAL A 170 1.72 -5.58 21.79
CA VAL A 170 2.64 -6.66 21.42
C VAL A 170 3.92 -6.12 20.79
N MET A 171 3.84 -5.10 19.94
CA MET A 171 5.02 -4.47 19.32
C MET A 171 5.92 -3.83 20.37
N GLU A 172 5.36 -3.13 21.37
CA GLU A 172 6.15 -2.53 22.47
C GLU A 172 6.83 -3.60 23.32
N ALA A 173 6.15 -4.73 23.60
CA ALA A 173 6.75 -5.88 24.27
C ALA A 173 7.93 -6.50 23.48
N LEU A 174 7.93 -6.35 22.15
CA LEU A 174 9.03 -6.77 21.27
C LEU A 174 10.10 -5.68 21.07
N GLY A 175 10.04 -4.58 21.81
CA GLY A 175 11.04 -3.50 21.78
C GLY A 175 10.81 -2.43 20.70
N TRP A 176 9.69 -2.43 20.03
CA TRP A 176 9.28 -1.34 19.14
C TRP A 176 8.82 -0.14 19.94
N LYS A 177 8.88 1.04 19.34
CA LYS A 177 8.27 2.26 19.88
C LYS A 177 7.25 2.79 18.92
N ALA A 178 6.01 2.91 19.36
CA ALA A 178 4.97 3.58 18.61
C ALA A 178 5.20 5.10 18.69
N GLU A 179 5.70 5.69 17.61
CA GLU A 179 5.91 7.15 17.55
C GLU A 179 4.59 7.87 17.28
N ILE A 180 3.82 7.38 16.32
CA ILE A 180 2.49 7.92 15.98
C ILE A 180 1.52 6.77 15.88
N VAL A 181 0.36 6.93 16.52
CA VAL A 181 -0.77 6.01 16.41
C VAL A 181 -1.97 6.78 15.89
N LEU A 182 -2.61 6.24 14.87
CA LEU A 182 -3.88 6.72 14.33
C LEU A 182 -4.97 5.72 14.68
N GLU A 183 -5.93 6.11 15.50
CA GLU A 183 -7.09 5.31 15.84
C GLU A 183 -8.38 6.08 15.59
N HIS A 184 -9.36 5.39 15.07
CA HIS A 184 -10.68 5.95 14.86
C HIS A 184 -11.74 4.85 15.01
N ARG A 185 -12.79 5.14 15.76
CA ARG A 185 -13.98 4.30 15.80
C ARG A 185 -15.15 5.06 15.19
N PRO A 186 -15.60 4.69 13.98
CA PRO A 186 -16.77 5.35 13.38
C PRO A 186 -18.02 5.11 14.26
N VAL A 187 -18.87 6.13 14.34
CA VAL A 187 -20.13 6.03 15.10
C VAL A 187 -21.10 5.12 14.35
N GLU A 188 -21.33 3.93 14.86
CA GLU A 188 -22.27 2.98 14.28
C GLU A 188 -23.73 3.38 14.56
N ALA A 189 -24.66 2.98 13.68
CA ALA A 189 -26.08 3.27 13.85
C ALA A 189 -26.65 2.76 15.18
N ARG A 190 -26.14 1.64 15.68
CA ARG A 190 -26.50 1.07 17.00
C ARG A 190 -26.03 1.93 18.18
N ASP A 191 -24.88 2.59 18.07
CA ASP A 191 -24.36 3.47 19.12
C ASP A 191 -25.28 4.68 19.27
N ARG A 192 -25.67 5.25 18.13
CA ARG A 192 -26.70 6.32 18.08
C ARG A 192 -28.02 5.89 18.70
N ALA A 193 -28.51 4.69 18.36
CA ALA A 193 -29.76 4.15 18.89
C ALA A 193 -29.70 3.88 20.38
N SER A 194 -28.53 3.55 20.95
CA SER A 194 -28.34 3.32 22.39
C SER A 194 -27.93 4.57 23.17
N GLY A 195 -27.76 5.71 22.49
CA GLY A 195 -27.28 6.96 23.10
C GLY A 195 -25.81 6.90 23.60
N ARG A 196 -25.03 5.91 23.16
CA ARG A 196 -23.66 5.73 23.60
C ARG A 196 -22.71 6.48 22.64
N ASN A 197 -21.82 7.28 23.18
CA ASN A 197 -20.68 7.81 22.44
C ASN A 197 -19.46 6.92 22.72
N LEU A 198 -19.05 6.17 21.70
CA LEU A 198 -17.91 5.26 21.79
C LEU A 198 -16.78 5.67 20.81
N SER A 199 -16.77 6.92 20.35
CA SER A 199 -15.82 7.42 19.36
C SER A 199 -14.36 7.37 19.83
N GLU A 200 -14.12 7.42 21.14
CA GLU A 200 -12.79 7.40 21.74
C GLU A 200 -12.36 6.03 22.28
N VAL A 201 -13.20 5.01 22.19
CA VAL A 201 -12.94 3.70 22.82
C VAL A 201 -11.63 3.08 22.33
N HIS A 202 -11.37 3.09 21.02
CA HIS A 202 -10.13 2.51 20.50
C HIS A 202 -8.89 3.31 20.95
N THR A 203 -9.02 4.62 21.02
CA THR A 203 -7.96 5.52 21.44
C THR A 203 -7.64 5.36 22.92
N LEU A 204 -8.69 5.30 23.76
CA LEU A 204 -8.54 5.08 25.20
C LEU A 204 -7.95 3.69 25.49
N ASN A 205 -8.44 2.67 24.80
CA ASN A 205 -7.89 1.31 24.88
C ASN A 205 -6.40 1.28 24.53
N THR A 206 -5.99 2.02 23.51
CA THR A 206 -4.60 2.17 23.14
C THR A 206 -3.78 2.83 24.26
N LEU A 207 -4.28 3.90 24.88
CA LEU A 207 -3.56 4.61 25.95
C LEU A 207 -3.40 3.81 27.23
N VAL A 208 -4.36 2.94 27.55
CA VAL A 208 -4.26 2.06 28.73
C VAL A 208 -3.20 0.97 28.51
N ASN A 209 -3.03 0.51 27.29
CA ASN A 209 -2.23 -0.66 26.95
C ASN A 209 -0.86 -0.34 26.32
N SER A 210 -0.58 0.91 25.99
CA SER A 210 0.64 1.31 25.29
C SER A 210 0.99 2.77 25.55
N SER A 211 2.19 3.17 25.12
CA SER A 211 2.72 4.52 25.36
C SER A 211 3.16 5.21 24.06
N PRO A 212 2.22 5.47 23.14
CA PRO A 212 2.54 6.16 21.90
C PRO A 212 3.00 7.59 22.19
N ARG A 213 3.96 8.09 21.43
CA ARG A 213 4.42 9.48 21.56
C ARG A 213 3.36 10.47 21.11
N ILE A 214 2.67 10.15 19.99
CA ILE A 214 1.59 10.96 19.41
C ILE A 214 0.42 10.03 19.13
N LEU A 215 -0.77 10.42 19.59
CA LEU A 215 -2.01 9.69 19.36
C LEU A 215 -2.98 10.60 18.59
N LEU A 216 -3.43 10.14 17.43
CA LEU A 216 -4.38 10.81 16.56
C LEU A 216 -5.72 10.06 16.67
N ASN A 217 -6.75 10.71 17.23
CA ASN A 217 -8.11 10.20 17.23
C ASN A 217 -8.88 10.82 16.07
N GLU A 218 -8.52 10.44 14.86
CA GLU A 218 -9.01 11.05 13.62
C GLU A 218 -9.39 9.96 12.60
N ASP A 219 -10.40 10.27 11.77
CA ASP A 219 -10.74 9.43 10.63
C ASP A 219 -9.60 9.44 9.60
N ILE A 220 -9.21 8.26 9.14
CA ILE A 220 -8.14 8.10 8.14
C ILE A 220 -8.40 8.93 6.87
N HIS A 221 -9.69 9.14 6.50
CA HIS A 221 -10.07 9.92 5.33
C HIS A 221 -9.88 11.43 5.51
N HIS A 222 -9.92 11.92 6.75
CA HIS A 222 -9.90 13.34 7.08
C HIS A 222 -8.56 13.82 7.64
N LEU A 223 -7.60 12.92 7.88
CA LEU A 223 -6.28 13.29 8.40
C LEU A 223 -5.53 14.16 7.37
N GLU A 224 -5.21 15.39 7.76
CA GLU A 224 -4.45 16.31 6.93
C GLU A 224 -2.98 15.90 6.82
N LEU A 225 -2.51 15.68 5.58
CA LEU A 225 -1.17 15.16 5.31
C LEU A 225 -0.05 16.14 5.69
N ASP A 226 -0.29 17.45 5.54
CA ASP A 226 0.69 18.47 5.93
C ASP A 226 0.87 18.49 7.45
N ARG A 227 -0.23 18.32 8.20
CA ARG A 227 -0.18 18.18 9.65
C ARG A 227 0.57 16.91 10.06
N LEU A 228 0.26 15.77 9.41
CA LEU A 228 1.01 14.53 9.64
C LEU A 228 2.51 14.74 9.36
N GLY A 229 2.85 15.42 8.27
CA GLY A 229 4.24 15.75 7.94
C GLY A 229 4.93 16.59 9.00
N ALA A 230 4.24 17.60 9.56
CA ALA A 230 4.76 18.42 10.65
C ALA A 230 5.02 17.59 11.93
N LEU A 231 4.10 16.71 12.32
CA LEU A 231 4.26 15.82 13.47
C LEU A 231 5.41 14.82 13.27
N LEU A 232 5.56 14.29 12.05
CA LEU A 232 6.66 13.38 11.71
C LEU A 232 8.03 14.07 11.77
N ALA A 233 8.09 15.38 11.51
CA ALA A 233 9.34 16.14 11.63
C ALA A 233 9.86 16.21 13.08
N GLU A 234 8.98 16.03 14.06
CA GLU A 234 9.33 15.96 15.48
C GLU A 234 9.76 14.55 15.93
N CYS A 235 9.54 13.53 15.08
CA CYS A 235 9.80 12.13 15.37
C CYS A 235 11.10 11.64 14.74
N PRO A 236 11.76 10.64 15.33
CA PRO A 236 12.76 9.86 14.61
C PRO A 236 12.16 9.20 13.38
N PRO A 237 12.99 8.87 12.37
CA PRO A 237 12.50 8.21 11.15
C PRO A 237 11.70 6.92 11.43
N ILE A 238 10.56 6.76 10.80
CA ILE A 238 9.68 5.60 10.98
C ILE A 238 10.21 4.40 10.19
N GLY A 239 10.49 3.30 10.89
CA GLY A 239 10.94 2.05 10.29
C GLY A 239 9.79 1.21 9.75
N LEU A 240 8.69 1.11 10.49
CA LEU A 240 7.52 0.32 10.14
C LEU A 240 6.27 1.21 10.14
N ALA A 241 5.49 1.14 9.08
CA ALA A 241 4.10 1.61 9.10
C ALA A 241 3.17 0.38 9.06
N HIS A 242 2.38 0.19 10.10
CA HIS A 242 1.42 -0.90 10.23
C HIS A 242 0.00 -0.38 10.08
N TYR A 243 -0.77 -1.01 9.19
CA TYR A 243 -2.18 -0.70 8.92
C TYR A 243 -3.05 -1.93 9.08
N SER A 244 -4.05 -1.87 9.97
CA SER A 244 -5.15 -2.83 10.05
C SER A 244 -6.41 -2.17 9.50
N LEU A 245 -6.55 -2.17 8.18
CA LEU A 245 -7.66 -1.48 7.52
C LEU A 245 -8.98 -2.20 7.76
N GLY A 246 -10.07 -1.44 7.82
CA GLY A 246 -11.41 -1.99 8.03
C GLY A 246 -11.73 -3.13 7.07
N CYS A 247 -12.20 -4.26 7.62
CA CYS A 247 -12.39 -5.50 6.86
C CYS A 247 -13.87 -5.81 6.53
N ASP A 248 -14.82 -4.98 6.97
CA ASP A 248 -16.26 -5.31 6.91
C ASP A 248 -16.73 -5.58 5.47
N ASP A 249 -16.29 -4.78 4.50
CA ASP A 249 -16.68 -4.93 3.09
C ASP A 249 -15.91 -6.04 2.36
N HIS A 250 -14.76 -6.45 2.88
CA HIS A 250 -14.01 -7.60 2.39
C HIS A 250 -14.47 -8.91 3.02
N SER A 251 -15.12 -8.84 4.20
CA SER A 251 -15.59 -9.99 4.95
C SER A 251 -16.80 -10.67 4.28
N ASN A 252 -16.93 -11.98 4.48
CA ASN A 252 -18.14 -12.74 4.14
C ASN A 252 -19.27 -12.54 5.16
N ALA A 253 -19.02 -11.85 6.26
CA ALA A 253 -20.01 -11.61 7.31
C ALA A 253 -21.04 -10.52 6.93
N LYS A 254 -20.64 -9.53 6.10
CA LYS A 254 -21.52 -8.47 5.59
C LYS A 254 -22.27 -8.95 4.34
N SER A 255 -23.58 -8.74 4.29
CA SER A 255 -24.38 -9.14 3.15
C SER A 255 -24.08 -8.29 1.90
N PRO A 256 -24.30 -8.80 0.67
CA PRO A 256 -24.13 -8.01 -0.55
C PRO A 256 -24.92 -6.71 -0.54
N ARG A 257 -26.18 -6.74 -0.06
CA ARG A 257 -27.04 -5.55 0.04
C ARG A 257 -26.47 -4.51 1.01
N ASP A 258 -25.89 -4.95 2.13
CA ASP A 258 -25.31 -4.01 3.09
C ASP A 258 -23.97 -3.44 2.58
N LYS A 259 -23.23 -4.19 1.75
CA LYS A 259 -22.04 -3.69 1.05
C LYS A 259 -22.42 -2.61 0.03
N GLU A 260 -23.50 -2.83 -0.76
CA GLU A 260 -23.99 -1.86 -1.72
C GLU A 260 -24.46 -0.57 -1.01
N ARG A 261 -25.25 -0.70 0.06
CA ARG A 261 -25.67 0.45 0.86
C ARG A 261 -24.49 1.24 1.42
N SER A 262 -23.42 0.57 1.85
CA SER A 262 -22.25 1.27 2.39
C SER A 262 -21.49 2.12 1.35
N LEU A 263 -21.62 1.80 0.07
CA LEU A 263 -21.11 2.67 -1.01
C LEU A 263 -21.97 3.92 -1.19
N GLU A 264 -23.30 3.79 -1.03
CA GLU A 264 -24.23 4.90 -1.18
C GLU A 264 -24.14 5.91 -0.02
N ASP A 265 -23.99 5.42 1.22
CA ASP A 265 -23.93 6.26 2.41
C ASP A 265 -22.50 6.60 2.87
N LEU A 266 -21.49 6.25 2.06
CA LEU A 266 -20.07 6.49 2.29
C LEU A 266 -19.52 5.86 3.58
N SER A 267 -20.17 4.81 4.08
CA SER A 267 -19.68 4.02 5.22
C SER A 267 -18.84 2.82 4.80
N THR A 268 -18.45 2.75 3.53
CA THR A 268 -17.60 1.69 3.00
C THR A 268 -16.19 1.76 3.57
N MET A 269 -15.55 0.58 3.69
CA MET A 269 -14.14 0.45 4.07
C MET A 269 -13.25 0.18 2.86
N LEU A 270 -13.82 0.09 1.65
CA LEU A 270 -13.07 -0.23 0.42
C LEU A 270 -12.10 0.87 0.01
N ASP A 271 -12.43 2.10 0.29
CA ASP A 271 -11.68 3.29 -0.10
C ASP A 271 -10.56 3.68 0.89
N MET A 272 -10.51 3.07 2.09
CA MET A 272 -9.45 3.33 3.10
C MET A 272 -8.03 3.12 2.57
N VAL A 273 -7.88 2.33 1.51
CA VAL A 273 -6.58 2.11 0.86
C VAL A 273 -5.99 3.40 0.28
N TYR A 274 -6.84 4.29 -0.24
CA TYR A 274 -6.37 5.55 -0.82
C TYR A 274 -5.71 6.48 0.21
N PRO A 275 -6.38 6.87 1.31
CA PRO A 275 -5.74 7.68 2.34
C PRO A 275 -4.55 6.96 2.99
N ALA A 276 -4.59 5.64 3.20
CA ALA A 276 -3.44 4.88 3.72
C ALA A 276 -2.21 5.03 2.81
N LEU A 277 -2.37 4.90 1.49
CA LEU A 277 -1.28 5.09 0.53
C LEU A 277 -0.72 6.52 0.57
N LYS A 278 -1.57 7.53 0.71
CA LYS A 278 -1.14 8.94 0.86
C LYS A 278 -0.35 9.15 2.15
N GLN A 279 -0.78 8.55 3.25
CA GLN A 279 -0.04 8.58 4.52
C GLN A 279 1.30 7.87 4.40
N ILE A 280 1.38 6.70 3.73
CA ILE A 280 2.64 6.00 3.47
C ILE A 280 3.62 6.88 2.68
N GLU A 281 3.15 7.69 1.74
CA GLU A 281 3.99 8.66 1.02
C GLU A 281 4.63 9.68 1.94
N VAL A 282 3.92 10.17 2.94
CA VAL A 282 4.38 11.16 3.91
C VAL A 282 5.25 10.52 5.00
N VAL A 283 4.77 9.42 5.59
CA VAL A 283 5.49 8.65 6.64
C VAL A 283 6.82 8.12 6.13
N ASN A 284 6.87 7.72 4.87
CA ASN A 284 8.08 7.25 4.20
C ASN A 284 8.82 6.12 4.93
N PRO A 285 8.14 5.03 5.36
CA PRO A 285 8.71 3.96 6.18
C PRO A 285 9.61 3.02 5.38
N ALA A 286 10.48 2.27 6.07
CA ALA A 286 11.28 1.21 5.44
C ALA A 286 10.45 -0.05 5.14
N VAL A 287 9.47 -0.32 5.98
CA VAL A 287 8.56 -1.46 5.86
C VAL A 287 7.12 -0.97 6.02
N VAL A 288 6.23 -1.47 5.20
CA VAL A 288 4.77 -1.36 5.37
C VAL A 288 4.23 -2.74 5.64
N LEU A 289 3.45 -2.88 6.71
CA LEU A 289 2.69 -4.07 7.05
C LEU A 289 1.20 -3.74 6.95
N VAL A 290 0.47 -4.49 6.14
CA VAL A 290 -1.00 -4.38 6.04
C VAL A 290 -1.60 -5.70 6.49
N GLU A 291 -2.51 -5.65 7.46
CA GLU A 291 -3.33 -6.77 7.91
C GLU A 291 -4.76 -6.62 7.38
N ASN A 292 -5.38 -7.73 6.99
CA ASN A 292 -6.80 -7.77 6.63
C ASN A 292 -7.33 -9.22 6.61
N VAL A 293 -8.58 -9.42 6.21
CA VAL A 293 -9.14 -10.74 5.94
C VAL A 293 -8.64 -11.30 4.59
N PRO A 294 -8.63 -12.64 4.38
CA PRO A 294 -8.09 -13.25 3.16
C PRO A 294 -8.66 -12.69 1.85
N ASN A 295 -9.94 -12.34 1.82
CA ASN A 295 -10.59 -11.80 0.62
C ASN A 295 -10.04 -10.45 0.16
N PHE A 296 -9.37 -9.70 1.05
CA PHE A 296 -8.70 -8.44 0.68
C PHE A 296 -7.70 -8.64 -0.46
N LYS A 297 -6.97 -9.77 -0.46
CA LYS A 297 -5.99 -10.09 -1.49
C LYS A 297 -6.56 -10.06 -2.92
N ALA A 298 -7.77 -10.59 -3.09
CA ALA A 298 -8.43 -10.66 -4.39
C ALA A 298 -9.25 -9.40 -4.74
N SER A 299 -9.33 -8.43 -3.83
CA SER A 299 -10.11 -7.20 -4.02
C SER A 299 -9.38 -6.16 -4.87
N GLY A 300 -10.14 -5.23 -5.46
CA GLY A 300 -9.58 -4.05 -6.13
C GLY A 300 -8.72 -3.18 -5.19
N ALA A 301 -9.12 -3.08 -3.92
CA ALA A 301 -8.39 -2.36 -2.88
C ALA A 301 -7.01 -2.99 -2.62
N GLY A 302 -6.94 -4.32 -2.45
CA GLY A 302 -5.68 -5.05 -2.30
C GLY A 302 -4.78 -4.93 -3.53
N ALA A 303 -5.35 -5.04 -4.74
CA ALA A 303 -4.61 -4.85 -5.99
C ALA A 303 -4.03 -3.43 -6.12
N MET A 304 -4.80 -2.40 -5.75
CA MET A 304 -4.36 -1.00 -5.75
C MET A 304 -3.22 -0.80 -4.75
N MET A 305 -3.36 -1.27 -3.51
CA MET A 305 -2.34 -1.21 -2.48
C MET A 305 -1.02 -1.84 -2.97
N GLY A 306 -1.06 -3.10 -3.38
CA GLY A 306 0.14 -3.83 -3.79
C GLY A 306 0.82 -3.22 -5.02
N THR A 307 0.05 -2.82 -6.04
CA THR A 307 0.60 -2.21 -7.26
C THR A 307 1.25 -0.86 -6.96
N THR A 308 0.63 -0.03 -6.14
CA THR A 308 1.16 1.28 -5.78
C THR A 308 2.43 1.15 -4.95
N LEU A 309 2.48 0.26 -3.96
CA LEU A 309 3.68 0.02 -3.17
C LEU A 309 4.85 -0.49 -4.03
N ARG A 310 4.59 -1.38 -5.00
CA ARG A 310 5.63 -1.78 -5.99
C ARG A 310 6.14 -0.59 -6.82
N ARG A 311 5.25 0.30 -7.25
CA ARG A 311 5.64 1.53 -7.98
C ARG A 311 6.44 2.50 -7.11
N MET A 312 6.21 2.51 -5.80
CA MET A 312 7.01 3.25 -4.83
C MET A 312 8.38 2.63 -4.57
N GLY A 313 8.68 1.45 -5.12
CA GLY A 313 9.96 0.76 -5.02
C GLY A 313 10.06 -0.26 -3.88
N TYR A 314 8.94 -0.67 -3.27
CA TYR A 314 8.91 -1.73 -2.28
C TYR A 314 8.89 -3.12 -2.91
N PHE A 315 9.60 -4.06 -2.30
CA PHE A 315 9.47 -5.50 -2.54
C PHE A 315 8.30 -6.03 -1.72
N LEU A 316 7.36 -6.72 -2.36
CA LEU A 316 6.16 -7.25 -1.71
C LEU A 316 6.27 -8.75 -1.45
N THR A 317 5.86 -9.13 -0.24
CA THR A 317 5.55 -10.51 0.12
C THR A 317 4.14 -10.54 0.68
N GLU A 318 3.32 -11.44 0.17
CA GLU A 318 1.91 -11.59 0.52
C GLU A 318 1.66 -13.00 1.06
N MET A 319 0.98 -13.12 2.19
CA MET A 319 0.73 -14.39 2.85
C MET A 319 -0.64 -14.40 3.52
N VAL A 320 -1.19 -15.59 3.70
CA VAL A 320 -2.33 -15.84 4.58
C VAL A 320 -1.82 -16.74 5.70
N LEU A 321 -1.99 -16.29 6.93
CA LEU A 321 -1.57 -17.02 8.12
C LEU A 321 -2.81 -17.41 8.93
N ASN A 322 -2.78 -18.62 9.50
CA ASN A 322 -3.81 -19.09 10.42
C ASN A 322 -3.23 -19.09 11.84
N GLY A 323 -3.94 -18.51 12.80
CA GLY A 323 -3.50 -18.46 14.20
C GLY A 323 -3.17 -19.83 14.79
N LEU A 324 -3.89 -20.89 14.39
CA LEU A 324 -3.61 -22.26 14.85
C LEU A 324 -2.20 -22.73 14.50
N ASP A 325 -1.68 -22.31 13.36
CA ASP A 325 -0.33 -22.70 12.90
C ASP A 325 0.78 -22.05 13.75
N PHE A 326 0.43 -21.06 14.55
CA PHE A 326 1.34 -20.31 15.43
C PHE A 326 0.98 -20.42 16.91
N GLY A 327 0.27 -21.47 17.28
CA GLY A 327 -0.03 -21.76 18.68
C GLY A 327 -1.23 -21.04 19.27
N ALA A 328 -1.99 -20.25 18.51
CA ALA A 328 -3.24 -19.68 18.98
C ALA A 328 -4.35 -20.72 19.19
N TYR A 329 -5.35 -20.40 20.01
CA TYR A 329 -6.47 -21.29 20.28
C TYR A 329 -7.54 -21.24 19.18
N GLN A 330 -7.59 -20.19 18.37
CA GLN A 330 -8.64 -20.04 17.36
C GLN A 330 -8.11 -20.19 15.92
N GLY A 331 -8.97 -20.81 15.07
CA GLY A 331 -8.80 -20.83 13.63
C GLY A 331 -9.11 -19.46 13.03
N ARG A 332 -8.14 -18.54 13.06
CA ARG A 332 -8.26 -17.17 12.56
C ARG A 332 -7.30 -16.96 11.42
N GLU A 333 -7.82 -16.98 10.21
CA GLU A 333 -7.05 -16.66 9.02
C GLU A 333 -6.98 -15.16 8.78
N ARG A 334 -5.77 -14.65 8.51
CA ARG A 334 -5.53 -13.27 8.15
C ARG A 334 -4.57 -13.15 6.99
N TYR A 335 -4.87 -12.22 6.14
CA TYR A 335 -3.99 -11.80 5.07
C TYR A 335 -3.00 -10.77 5.60
N TYR A 336 -1.75 -10.95 5.25
CA TYR A 336 -0.68 -10.00 5.52
C TYR A 336 0.03 -9.63 4.22
N MET A 337 0.25 -8.33 4.03
CA MET A 337 1.11 -7.80 2.98
C MET A 337 2.28 -7.09 3.64
N VAL A 338 3.47 -7.60 3.42
CA VAL A 338 4.73 -6.97 3.84
C VAL A 338 5.38 -6.34 2.62
N ALA A 339 5.52 -5.02 2.63
CA ALA A 339 6.21 -4.26 1.60
C ALA A 339 7.47 -3.65 2.21
N SER A 340 8.65 -4.01 1.72
CA SER A 340 9.95 -3.59 2.27
C SER A 340 10.83 -2.96 1.20
N VAL A 341 11.58 -1.91 1.54
CA VAL A 341 12.65 -1.39 0.66
C VAL A 341 13.85 -2.32 0.58
N PHE A 342 13.91 -3.31 1.47
CA PHE A 342 14.93 -4.37 1.46
C PHE A 342 14.35 -5.64 0.84
N PRO A 343 15.06 -6.30 -0.08
CA PRO A 343 14.63 -7.58 -0.61
C PRO A 343 14.82 -8.71 0.41
N GLY A 344 14.11 -9.83 0.19
CA GLY A 344 14.41 -11.08 0.89
C GLY A 344 13.64 -11.29 2.20
N PHE A 345 12.52 -10.59 2.43
CA PHE A 345 11.63 -10.94 3.54
C PHE A 345 11.12 -12.40 3.36
N VAL A 346 11.29 -13.19 4.41
CA VAL A 346 10.83 -14.58 4.46
C VAL A 346 9.64 -14.68 5.40
N PRO A 347 8.48 -15.21 4.95
CA PRO A 347 7.34 -15.46 5.81
C PRO A 347 7.68 -16.36 7.00
N PRO A 348 7.06 -16.15 8.18
CA PRO A 348 7.24 -17.04 9.30
C PRO A 348 6.77 -18.46 8.94
N LYS A 349 7.46 -19.46 9.47
CA LYS A 349 7.07 -20.85 9.29
C LYS A 349 6.11 -21.25 10.40
N PRO A 350 5.09 -22.08 10.10
CA PRO A 350 4.23 -22.65 11.12
C PRO A 350 5.04 -23.36 12.21
N GLU A 351 4.65 -23.15 13.44
CA GLU A 351 5.17 -23.90 14.58
C GLU A 351 4.19 -25.02 14.89
N GLN A 352 4.66 -26.27 14.91
CA GLN A 352 3.81 -27.40 15.30
C GLN A 352 3.44 -27.24 16.77
N ARG A 353 2.19 -26.92 17.03
CA ARG A 353 1.63 -27.01 18.37
C ARG A 353 1.45 -28.49 18.70
N ALA A 354 1.94 -28.94 19.85
CA ALA A 354 1.52 -30.23 20.41
C ALA A 354 -0.01 -30.19 20.57
N GLY A 355 -0.73 -30.99 19.78
CA GLY A 355 -2.18 -31.04 19.78
C GLY A 355 -2.73 -31.25 21.19
N GLY A 356 -3.25 -30.18 21.82
CA GLY A 356 -3.87 -30.19 23.12
C GLY A 356 -5.38 -30.00 22.99
N ARG A 357 -6.15 -30.58 23.91
CA ARG A 357 -7.59 -30.27 24.04
C ARG A 357 -7.74 -28.83 24.52
N LEU A 358 -8.74 -28.12 23.98
CA LEU A 358 -9.06 -26.76 24.39
C LEU A 358 -9.71 -26.70 25.79
N TRP A 359 -10.25 -27.82 26.25
CA TRP A 359 -11.02 -27.89 27.46
C TRP A 359 -10.31 -27.41 28.74
N PRO A 360 -9.03 -27.69 29.00
CA PRO A 360 -8.34 -27.15 30.18
C PRO A 360 -8.37 -25.61 30.27
N VAL A 361 -8.34 -24.92 29.14
CA VAL A 361 -8.45 -23.47 29.08
C VAL A 361 -9.87 -23.03 29.42
N ILE A 362 -10.88 -23.72 28.88
CA ILE A 362 -12.29 -23.43 29.16
C ILE A 362 -12.61 -23.68 30.62
N GLU A 363 -12.16 -24.83 31.18
CA GLU A 363 -12.47 -25.26 32.55
C GLU A 363 -11.96 -24.25 33.60
N LYS A 364 -10.80 -23.63 33.35
CA LYS A 364 -10.23 -22.58 34.20
C LYS A 364 -11.21 -21.39 34.41
N HIS A 365 -11.99 -21.06 33.37
CA HIS A 365 -12.88 -19.90 33.34
C HIS A 365 -14.39 -20.26 33.44
N LEU A 366 -14.72 -21.56 33.49
CA LEU A 366 -16.10 -21.99 33.36
C LEU A 366 -17.02 -21.43 34.48
N GLY A 367 -16.47 -21.22 35.68
CA GLY A 367 -17.19 -20.62 36.81
C GLY A 367 -17.62 -19.17 36.59
N ASP A 368 -16.89 -18.44 35.74
CA ASP A 368 -17.18 -17.03 35.44
C ASP A 368 -18.07 -16.87 34.20
N CYS A 369 -18.39 -17.97 33.51
CA CYS A 369 -19.22 -17.98 32.32
C CYS A 369 -20.72 -17.93 32.68
N ALA A 370 -21.50 -17.12 31.99
CA ALA A 370 -22.92 -16.99 32.21
C ALA A 370 -23.71 -18.19 31.66
N ASP A 371 -24.53 -18.85 32.48
CA ASP A 371 -25.49 -19.88 32.04
C ASP A 371 -26.59 -19.22 31.19
N VAL A 372 -26.67 -19.60 29.92
CA VAL A 372 -27.61 -19.07 28.93
C VAL A 372 -28.55 -20.17 28.39
N THR A 373 -28.57 -21.32 29.03
CA THR A 373 -29.36 -22.50 28.61
C THR A 373 -30.84 -22.18 28.40
N ALA A 374 -31.43 -21.35 29.27
CA ALA A 374 -32.84 -21.00 29.21
C ALA A 374 -33.19 -19.92 28.16
N LEU A 375 -32.21 -19.31 27.47
CA LEU A 375 -32.48 -18.26 26.49
C LEU A 375 -33.19 -18.83 25.25
N LYS A 376 -34.43 -18.35 25.01
CA LYS A 376 -35.24 -18.73 23.83
C LYS A 376 -34.48 -18.59 22.50
N SER A 377 -33.62 -17.58 22.42
CA SER A 377 -32.80 -17.35 21.22
C SER A 377 -31.78 -18.47 20.95
N ILE A 378 -31.35 -19.22 21.95
CA ILE A 378 -30.48 -20.36 21.84
C ILE A 378 -31.29 -21.62 21.49
N GLN A 379 -32.43 -21.83 22.17
CA GLN A 379 -33.33 -22.95 21.94
C GLN A 379 -33.97 -22.94 20.53
N ALA A 380 -34.33 -21.75 20.02
CA ALA A 380 -34.95 -21.58 18.71
C ALA A 380 -33.99 -21.80 17.53
N ARG A 381 -32.69 -21.91 17.77
CA ARG A 381 -31.64 -21.97 16.73
C ARG A 381 -31.46 -23.36 16.14
N GLU A 382 -31.93 -24.40 16.79
CA GLU A 382 -31.80 -25.79 16.28
C GLU A 382 -32.55 -26.04 14.98
N SER A 383 -33.49 -25.16 14.60
CA SER A 383 -34.42 -25.48 13.50
C SER A 383 -34.34 -24.65 12.22
N THR A 384 -33.66 -23.51 12.17
CA THR A 384 -33.95 -22.59 11.04
C THR A 384 -32.79 -21.80 10.43
N SER A 385 -31.53 -21.89 10.86
CA SER A 385 -30.48 -21.02 10.32
C SER A 385 -29.32 -21.79 9.66
N ARG A 386 -28.88 -21.27 8.49
CA ARG A 386 -27.71 -21.76 7.75
C ARG A 386 -26.37 -21.60 8.51
N ARG A 387 -26.36 -20.83 9.59
CA ARG A 387 -25.18 -20.63 10.46
C ARG A 387 -25.58 -21.02 11.88
N MET A 388 -25.11 -22.17 12.30
CA MET A 388 -25.26 -22.64 13.67
C MET A 388 -24.23 -21.94 14.56
N PRO A 389 -24.55 -21.59 15.82
CA PRO A 389 -23.55 -21.18 16.79
C PRO A 389 -22.52 -22.28 16.96
N ALA A 390 -21.26 -21.87 17.11
CA ALA A 390 -20.22 -22.83 17.42
C ALA A 390 -20.27 -23.19 18.92
N PHE A 391 -20.45 -24.46 19.23
CA PHE A 391 -20.37 -24.95 20.59
C PHE A 391 -19.00 -25.57 20.86
N LEU A 392 -18.30 -25.06 21.86
CA LEU A 392 -17.07 -25.64 22.37
C LEU A 392 -17.45 -26.71 23.41
N THR A 393 -16.95 -27.92 23.20
CA THR A 393 -17.19 -29.10 24.05
C THR A 393 -15.88 -29.63 24.61
N ARG A 394 -15.95 -30.66 25.43
CA ARG A 394 -14.78 -31.36 25.98
C ARG A 394 -13.87 -31.96 24.91
N GLU A 395 -14.41 -32.24 23.71
CA GLU A 395 -13.70 -32.78 22.57
C GLU A 395 -13.08 -31.71 21.65
N SER A 396 -13.44 -30.45 21.84
CA SER A 396 -12.95 -29.36 21.01
C SER A 396 -11.43 -29.21 21.12
N THR A 397 -10.77 -29.14 19.99
CA THR A 397 -9.31 -28.96 19.88
C THR A 397 -8.94 -27.53 19.51
N SER A 398 -9.88 -26.75 18.98
CA SER A 398 -9.70 -25.35 18.59
C SER A 398 -11.00 -24.59 18.72
N CYS A 399 -10.91 -23.26 18.79
CA CYS A 399 -12.02 -22.34 18.75
C CYS A 399 -12.16 -21.74 17.33
N PRO A 400 -13.36 -21.60 16.78
CA PRO A 400 -13.56 -20.84 15.56
C PRO A 400 -13.26 -19.36 15.78
N THR A 401 -13.14 -18.59 14.69
CA THR A 401 -12.88 -17.15 14.79
C THR A 401 -13.97 -16.44 15.59
N ILE A 402 -13.61 -15.85 16.73
CA ILE A 402 -14.48 -15.02 17.54
C ILE A 402 -14.66 -13.68 16.85
N LEU A 403 -15.91 -13.27 16.65
CA LEU A 403 -16.29 -12.04 15.98
C LEU A 403 -16.52 -10.89 16.96
N LYS A 404 -16.40 -9.64 16.50
CA LYS A 404 -16.74 -8.43 17.28
C LYS A 404 -18.16 -8.41 17.83
N SER A 405 -19.02 -9.28 17.32
CA SER A 405 -20.41 -9.44 17.77
C SER A 405 -20.59 -10.48 18.88
N GLN A 406 -19.53 -11.10 19.38
CA GLN A 406 -19.56 -12.15 20.40
C GLN A 406 -20.40 -11.76 21.62
N ASP A 407 -20.21 -10.55 22.12
CA ASP A 407 -20.91 -10.07 23.32
C ASP A 407 -22.44 -9.98 23.14
N ARG A 408 -22.90 -9.75 21.91
CA ARG A 408 -24.34 -9.60 21.61
C ARG A 408 -25.12 -10.90 21.56
N GLY A 409 -24.45 -12.04 21.70
CA GLY A 409 -25.10 -13.35 21.65
C GLY A 409 -25.82 -13.61 20.31
N VAL A 410 -25.27 -13.11 19.20
CA VAL A 410 -25.83 -13.31 17.85
C VAL A 410 -25.57 -14.71 17.30
N LYS A 411 -26.16 -15.03 16.16
CA LYS A 411 -26.12 -16.36 15.52
C LYS A 411 -24.70 -16.92 15.29
N ASP A 412 -23.71 -16.06 15.17
CA ASP A 412 -22.31 -16.44 14.89
C ASP A 412 -21.45 -16.41 16.16
N ALA A 413 -22.06 -16.28 17.35
CA ALA A 413 -21.34 -16.29 18.62
C ALA A 413 -20.88 -17.71 18.99
N VAL A 414 -19.76 -17.77 19.69
CA VAL A 414 -19.20 -19.01 20.25
C VAL A 414 -19.80 -19.21 21.65
N TYR A 415 -20.23 -20.42 21.95
CA TYR A 415 -20.75 -20.84 23.24
C TYR A 415 -20.00 -22.07 23.74
N ILE A 416 -20.12 -22.37 25.04
CA ILE A 416 -19.60 -23.58 25.66
C ILE A 416 -20.78 -24.49 25.97
N GLN A 417 -20.61 -25.78 25.69
CA GLN A 417 -21.61 -26.80 26.05
C GLN A 417 -20.97 -27.85 26.96
N ASP A 418 -21.50 -27.95 28.20
CA ASP A 418 -21.06 -28.94 29.18
C ASP A 418 -22.23 -29.44 30.01
N GLY A 419 -22.35 -30.76 30.21
CA GLY A 419 -23.34 -31.37 31.08
C GLY A 419 -24.79 -31.03 30.74
N GLY A 420 -25.12 -30.78 29.46
CA GLY A 420 -26.47 -30.35 29.04
C GLY A 420 -26.77 -28.87 29.26
N ARG A 421 -25.80 -28.10 29.73
CA ARG A 421 -25.88 -26.64 29.89
C ARG A 421 -25.10 -25.93 28.79
N ILE A 422 -25.53 -24.69 28.51
CA ILE A 422 -24.89 -23.81 27.53
C ILE A 422 -24.43 -22.54 28.24
N TYR A 423 -23.17 -22.19 28.07
CA TYR A 423 -22.59 -21.02 28.71
C TYR A 423 -22.10 -20.00 27.66
N LYS A 424 -22.32 -18.71 27.96
CA LYS A 424 -21.67 -17.61 27.23
C LYS A 424 -20.29 -17.41 27.86
N PRO A 425 -19.19 -17.42 27.04
CA PRO A 425 -17.84 -17.19 27.55
C PRO A 425 -17.73 -15.87 28.32
N SER A 426 -16.95 -15.85 29.39
CA SER A 426 -16.55 -14.64 30.10
C SER A 426 -15.59 -13.81 29.25
N VAL A 427 -15.36 -12.56 29.61
CA VAL A 427 -14.41 -11.68 28.91
C VAL A 427 -13.01 -12.27 28.98
N ASP A 428 -12.58 -12.76 30.13
CA ASP A 428 -11.25 -13.34 30.34
C ASP A 428 -11.04 -14.60 29.51
N LEU A 429 -12.07 -15.47 29.40
CA LEU A 429 -12.00 -16.61 28.51
C LEU A 429 -11.91 -16.19 27.05
N VAL A 430 -12.67 -15.19 26.63
CA VAL A 430 -12.58 -14.66 25.25
C VAL A 430 -11.19 -14.11 24.98
N GLN A 431 -10.59 -13.38 25.93
CA GLN A 431 -9.23 -12.85 25.83
C GLN A 431 -8.22 -14.00 25.64
N GLU A 432 -8.27 -15.04 26.48
CA GLU A 432 -7.37 -16.20 26.38
C GLU A 432 -7.60 -16.99 25.08
N LEU A 433 -8.86 -17.21 24.65
CA LEU A 433 -9.17 -17.89 23.39
C LEU A 433 -8.70 -17.09 22.16
N MET A 434 -8.70 -15.76 22.24
CA MET A 434 -8.16 -14.90 21.20
C MET A 434 -6.63 -14.79 21.24
N SER A 435 -5.99 -15.43 22.22
CA SER A 435 -4.54 -15.35 22.46
C SER A 435 -4.05 -13.90 22.66
N ILE A 436 -4.90 -13.05 23.24
CA ILE A 436 -4.52 -11.70 23.67
C ILE A 436 -3.73 -11.85 24.96
N PRO A 437 -2.56 -11.21 25.11
CA PRO A 437 -1.76 -11.31 26.32
C PRO A 437 -2.52 -10.90 27.59
N ASP A 438 -2.28 -11.60 28.69
CA ASP A 438 -2.91 -11.27 30.00
C ASP A 438 -2.54 -9.85 30.48
N SER A 439 -1.40 -9.32 30.01
CA SER A 439 -0.95 -7.95 30.29
C SER A 439 -1.75 -6.88 29.56
N PHE A 440 -2.61 -7.26 28.59
CA PHE A 440 -3.46 -6.35 27.85
C PHE A 440 -4.79 -6.14 28.61
N ASP A 441 -5.07 -4.91 29.02
CA ASP A 441 -6.30 -4.56 29.70
C ASP A 441 -7.47 -4.43 28.69
N VAL A 442 -8.50 -5.25 28.85
CA VAL A 442 -9.73 -5.27 28.02
C VAL A 442 -10.92 -4.57 28.66
N SER A 443 -10.72 -3.84 29.75
CA SER A 443 -11.79 -3.22 30.53
C SER A 443 -12.45 -2.00 29.88
N TRP A 444 -11.94 -1.51 28.74
CA TRP A 444 -12.40 -0.30 28.04
C TRP A 444 -13.25 -0.55 26.81
#